data_52351902570c85bf0a0a6bbbc7550149
#
_entry.id   52351902570c85bf0a0a6bbbc7550149
#
_cell.length_a   1.000
_cell.length_b   1.000
_cell.length_c   1.000
_cell.angle_alpha   90.00
_cell.angle_beta   90.00
_cell.angle_gamma   90.00
#
_symmetry.space_group_name_H-M   'P 1'
#
loop_
_entity.id
_entity.type
_entity.pdbx_description
1 polymer ?
#
loop_
_entity_poly.entity_id
_entity_poly.type
_entity_poly.pdbx_seq_one_letter_code
_entity_poly.pdbx_strand_id
1 'polypeptide(L)'
;FKWNHKAITENEIAYCNAVFTYRLKKGFITSSDALWIACDILDHHQYVAKALVARFPYIIVDEVQDNSELHFEFFKLLKRAGLQNIEFVGDICQSIYGFNNARPELLQSMMAEGMWNVLPLSECRRSNQRIINLYSKLKSSDVPTITSHDVEDKRIPIVVYKYDDGNVRDVIRDFNKTCKDNELLTKIILARGVDKCKTLAGVKDVDFKYWKSELPYLLIDAVLALESSDMDYAFRKMRLVLSDLLTDNNHDAKRQFIHEIEHDIDWNTKIFGFLKKVPPLSLSFKEWSKQTCSLLQTYWGLENRPEFIPYQKKVGYTMKEMADVPVEQYHQSNDNGSEYYKSVDTIHAVKGASLDAVLLFLSADSRGQGISLKDFPSSPVSVMTESQRMIYVACSRARQFLALAVPRSITDEKIRRTLTGVDIDIRNINLQEELAFTD
;
A
#
# COMPACT_ATOMS: atom_id res chain seq x y z
N PHE A 1 5.39 -25.87 -15.87
CA PHE A 1 5.52 -24.89 -14.78
C PHE A 1 6.72 -23.99 -15.05
N LYS A 2 6.58 -22.66 -14.83
CA LYS A 2 7.69 -21.70 -14.95
C LYS A 2 7.75 -20.88 -13.66
N TRP A 3 8.95 -20.73 -13.11
CA TRP A 3 9.23 -19.81 -12.01
C TRP A 3 10.13 -18.69 -12.53
N ASN A 4 9.72 -17.43 -12.39
CA ASN A 4 10.46 -16.27 -12.92
C ASN A 4 10.89 -16.45 -14.40
N HIS A 5 9.97 -16.92 -15.25
CA HIS A 5 10.19 -17.21 -16.66
C HIS A 5 11.18 -18.36 -16.98
N LYS A 6 11.70 -19.08 -15.98
CA LYS A 6 12.50 -20.28 -16.17
C LYS A 6 11.62 -21.53 -16.09
N ALA A 7 11.90 -22.53 -16.91
CA ALA A 7 11.30 -23.85 -16.79
C ALA A 7 11.76 -24.48 -15.46
N ILE A 8 10.83 -25.01 -14.68
CA ILE A 8 11.12 -25.70 -13.42
C ILE A 8 11.55 -27.14 -13.76
N THR A 9 12.63 -27.59 -13.19
CA THR A 9 13.15 -28.95 -13.34
C THR A 9 12.32 -29.97 -12.54
N GLU A 10 12.37 -31.23 -12.91
CA GLU A 10 11.70 -32.32 -12.17
C GLU A 10 12.13 -32.36 -10.70
N ASN A 11 13.41 -32.11 -10.42
CA ASN A 11 13.94 -32.12 -9.05
C ASN A 11 13.36 -30.95 -8.23
N GLU A 12 13.18 -29.76 -8.83
CA GLU A 12 12.55 -28.61 -8.17
C GLU A 12 11.07 -28.88 -7.91
N ILE A 13 10.36 -29.54 -8.82
CA ILE A 13 8.97 -29.98 -8.62
C ILE A 13 8.89 -30.99 -7.47
N ALA A 14 9.78 -31.98 -7.44
CA ALA A 14 9.83 -32.99 -6.36
C ALA A 14 10.10 -32.33 -5.00
N TYR A 15 11.01 -31.35 -4.95
CA TYR A 15 11.30 -30.58 -3.73
C TYR A 15 10.07 -29.77 -3.28
N CYS A 16 9.42 -29.05 -4.18
CA CYS A 16 8.20 -28.29 -3.87
C CYS A 16 7.10 -29.20 -3.31
N ASN A 17 6.90 -30.37 -3.91
CA ASN A 17 5.92 -31.36 -3.45
C ASN A 17 6.27 -31.90 -2.05
N ALA A 18 7.54 -32.14 -1.78
CA ALA A 18 8.00 -32.59 -0.46
C ALA A 18 7.75 -31.52 0.61
N VAL A 19 8.06 -30.24 0.31
CA VAL A 19 7.81 -29.11 1.21
C VAL A 19 6.31 -28.92 1.45
N PHE A 20 5.50 -29.01 0.40
CA PHE A 20 4.03 -28.93 0.51
C PHE A 20 3.48 -30.04 1.41
N THR A 21 3.88 -31.29 1.16
CA THR A 21 3.47 -32.45 1.96
C THR A 21 3.90 -32.33 3.42
N TYR A 22 5.12 -31.84 3.67
CA TYR A 22 5.62 -31.58 5.03
C TYR A 22 4.76 -30.55 5.76
N ARG A 23 4.44 -29.41 5.10
CA ARG A 23 3.59 -28.37 5.68
C ARG A 23 2.21 -28.88 6.02
N LEU A 24 1.56 -29.62 5.10
CA LEU A 24 0.26 -30.24 5.33
C LEU A 24 0.26 -31.19 6.55
N LYS A 25 1.28 -32.04 6.67
CA LYS A 25 1.44 -32.93 7.83
C LYS A 25 1.58 -32.17 9.15
N LYS A 26 2.09 -30.93 9.12
CA LYS A 26 2.22 -30.05 10.28
C LYS A 26 0.99 -29.15 10.51
N GLY A 27 -0.04 -29.25 9.67
CA GLY A 27 -1.25 -28.44 9.75
C GLY A 27 -1.10 -27.01 9.21
N PHE A 28 -0.02 -26.72 8.45
CA PHE A 28 0.20 -25.41 7.85
C PHE A 28 -0.21 -25.41 6.37
N ILE A 29 -1.07 -24.47 6.01
CA ILE A 29 -1.45 -24.19 4.62
C ILE A 29 -1.33 -22.69 4.34
N THR A 30 -0.94 -22.33 3.11
CA THR A 30 -1.04 -20.95 2.61
C THR A 30 -2.41 -20.75 1.96
N SER A 31 -2.78 -19.48 1.67
CA SER A 31 -4.02 -19.19 0.93
C SER A 31 -4.05 -19.86 -0.46
N SER A 32 -2.91 -19.94 -1.14
CA SER A 32 -2.79 -20.64 -2.42
C SER A 32 -2.95 -22.15 -2.29
N ASP A 33 -2.39 -22.74 -1.23
CA ASP A 33 -2.58 -24.18 -0.93
C ASP A 33 -4.06 -24.48 -0.65
N ALA A 34 -4.75 -23.62 0.11
CA ALA A 34 -6.16 -23.78 0.42
C ALA A 34 -7.05 -23.78 -0.84
N LEU A 35 -6.78 -22.87 -1.77
CA LEU A 35 -7.50 -22.80 -3.04
C LEU A 35 -7.23 -24.03 -3.92
N TRP A 36 -5.98 -24.48 -3.97
CA TRP A 36 -5.63 -25.70 -4.70
C TRP A 36 -6.33 -26.94 -4.10
N ILE A 37 -6.30 -27.08 -2.77
CA ILE A 37 -6.99 -28.18 -2.06
C ILE A 37 -8.50 -28.11 -2.33
N ALA A 38 -9.09 -26.92 -2.34
CA ALA A 38 -10.51 -26.74 -2.66
C ALA A 38 -10.84 -27.22 -4.08
N CYS A 39 -10.01 -26.88 -5.08
CA CYS A 39 -10.17 -27.38 -6.44
C CYS A 39 -10.04 -28.92 -6.49
N ASP A 40 -9.04 -29.49 -5.81
CA ASP A 40 -8.83 -30.93 -5.76
C ASP A 40 -10.04 -31.67 -5.13
N ILE A 41 -10.58 -31.15 -4.03
CA ILE A 41 -11.79 -31.70 -3.39
C ILE A 41 -13.00 -31.64 -4.35
N LEU A 42 -13.20 -30.52 -5.03
CA LEU A 42 -14.35 -30.36 -5.95
C LEU A 42 -14.25 -31.27 -7.17
N ASP A 43 -13.03 -31.52 -7.65
CA ASP A 43 -12.81 -32.40 -8.80
C ASP A 43 -13.01 -33.88 -8.43
N HIS A 44 -12.47 -34.32 -7.30
CA HIS A 44 -12.54 -35.73 -6.87
C HIS A 44 -13.84 -36.06 -6.12
N HIS A 45 -14.53 -35.12 -5.51
CA HIS A 45 -15.72 -35.34 -4.69
C HIS A 45 -16.93 -34.56 -5.22
N GLN A 46 -17.50 -35.00 -6.33
CA GLN A 46 -18.62 -34.38 -7.02
C GLN A 46 -19.83 -34.08 -6.12
N TYR A 47 -20.06 -34.88 -5.08
CA TYR A 47 -21.14 -34.63 -4.13
C TYR A 47 -20.90 -33.35 -3.30
N VAL A 48 -19.64 -33.00 -2.99
CA VAL A 48 -19.30 -31.73 -2.31
C VAL A 48 -19.61 -30.56 -3.23
N ALA A 49 -19.18 -30.63 -4.49
CA ALA A 49 -19.45 -29.58 -5.48
C ALA A 49 -20.96 -29.36 -5.67
N LYS A 50 -21.77 -30.43 -5.79
CA LYS A 50 -23.22 -30.36 -5.89
C LYS A 50 -23.86 -29.80 -4.62
N ALA A 51 -23.39 -30.16 -3.43
CA ALA A 51 -23.87 -29.62 -2.17
C ALA A 51 -23.57 -28.10 -2.04
N LEU A 52 -22.40 -27.65 -2.49
CA LEU A 52 -22.08 -26.22 -2.53
C LEU A 52 -22.99 -25.46 -3.49
N VAL A 53 -23.21 -25.98 -4.69
CA VAL A 53 -24.13 -25.35 -5.67
C VAL A 53 -25.56 -25.32 -5.16
N ALA A 54 -26.02 -26.36 -4.48
CA ALA A 54 -27.36 -26.36 -3.84
C ALA A 54 -27.46 -25.34 -2.70
N ARG A 55 -26.38 -25.14 -1.96
CA ARG A 55 -26.31 -24.17 -0.85
C ARG A 55 -26.16 -22.73 -1.34
N PHE A 56 -25.43 -22.53 -2.43
CA PHE A 56 -25.11 -21.24 -3.04
C PHE A 56 -25.46 -21.26 -4.53
N PRO A 57 -26.77 -21.19 -4.87
CA PRO A 57 -27.22 -21.30 -6.27
C PRO A 57 -26.93 -20.05 -7.11
N TYR A 58 -26.47 -18.96 -6.47
CA TYR A 58 -26.10 -17.71 -7.07
C TYR A 58 -24.79 -17.21 -6.45
N ILE A 59 -23.80 -16.89 -7.28
CA ILE A 59 -22.49 -16.43 -6.86
C ILE A 59 -22.14 -15.13 -7.59
N ILE A 60 -21.73 -14.12 -6.86
CA ILE A 60 -21.12 -12.90 -7.40
C ILE A 60 -19.66 -12.89 -7.01
N VAL A 61 -18.79 -12.66 -7.98
CA VAL A 61 -17.34 -12.55 -7.79
C VAL A 61 -16.94 -11.12 -8.09
N ASP A 62 -16.56 -10.39 -7.05
CA ASP A 62 -16.05 -9.02 -7.18
C ASP A 62 -14.54 -9.01 -7.41
N GLU A 63 -14.02 -7.91 -7.98
CA GLU A 63 -12.59 -7.72 -8.30
C GLU A 63 -12.00 -8.89 -9.11
N VAL A 64 -12.78 -9.46 -10.01
CA VAL A 64 -12.41 -10.70 -10.73
C VAL A 64 -11.12 -10.60 -11.52
N GLN A 65 -10.68 -9.39 -11.92
CA GLN A 65 -9.42 -9.14 -12.63
C GLN A 65 -8.18 -9.47 -11.79
N ASP A 66 -8.32 -9.65 -10.47
CA ASP A 66 -7.23 -10.03 -9.58
C ASP A 66 -7.17 -11.53 -9.32
N ASN A 67 -8.06 -12.31 -9.92
CA ASN A 67 -8.10 -13.75 -9.77
C ASN A 67 -6.95 -14.43 -10.53
N SER A 68 -6.42 -15.48 -9.90
CA SER A 68 -5.45 -16.40 -10.52
C SER A 68 -6.16 -17.46 -11.37
N GLU A 69 -5.41 -18.20 -12.15
CA GLU A 69 -5.91 -19.34 -12.94
C GLU A 69 -6.65 -20.38 -12.08
N LEU A 70 -6.19 -20.63 -10.84
CA LEU A 70 -6.86 -21.52 -9.90
C LEU A 70 -8.25 -21.05 -9.48
N HIS A 71 -8.48 -19.74 -9.34
CA HIS A 71 -9.82 -19.22 -9.07
C HIS A 71 -10.76 -19.49 -10.24
N PHE A 72 -10.31 -19.30 -11.47
CA PHE A 72 -11.12 -19.61 -12.66
C PHE A 72 -11.40 -21.12 -12.78
N GLU A 73 -10.45 -21.98 -12.43
CA GLU A 73 -10.68 -23.43 -12.37
C GLU A 73 -11.70 -23.81 -11.30
N PHE A 74 -11.63 -23.20 -10.12
CA PHE A 74 -12.64 -23.38 -9.07
C PHE A 74 -14.06 -23.05 -9.57
N PHE A 75 -14.25 -21.94 -10.28
CA PHE A 75 -15.56 -21.59 -10.84
C PHE A 75 -15.99 -22.55 -11.95
N LYS A 76 -15.08 -23.05 -12.77
CA LYS A 76 -15.40 -24.08 -13.79
C LYS A 76 -15.88 -25.37 -13.14
N LEU A 77 -15.26 -25.82 -12.05
CA LEU A 77 -15.67 -27.01 -11.29
C LEU A 77 -17.09 -26.84 -10.74
N LEU A 78 -17.43 -25.69 -10.19
CA LEU A 78 -18.79 -25.39 -9.74
C LEU A 78 -19.80 -25.36 -10.92
N LYS A 79 -19.44 -24.79 -12.06
CA LYS A 79 -20.28 -24.83 -13.26
C LYS A 79 -20.53 -26.25 -13.74
N ARG A 80 -19.51 -27.12 -13.75
CA ARG A 80 -19.65 -28.57 -14.06
C ARG A 80 -20.59 -29.26 -13.07
N ALA A 81 -20.62 -28.84 -11.81
CA ALA A 81 -21.53 -29.37 -10.78
C ALA A 81 -22.96 -28.83 -10.85
N GLY A 82 -23.25 -27.90 -11.79
CA GLY A 82 -24.58 -27.38 -12.07
C GLY A 82 -24.84 -25.94 -11.68
N LEU A 83 -23.81 -25.16 -11.29
CA LEU A 83 -23.97 -23.72 -11.04
C LEU A 83 -24.36 -22.99 -12.32
N GLN A 84 -25.57 -22.41 -12.35
CA GLN A 84 -26.11 -21.67 -13.50
C GLN A 84 -25.91 -20.15 -13.35
N ASN A 85 -26.06 -19.64 -12.14
CA ASN A 85 -26.05 -18.19 -11.88
C ASN A 85 -24.72 -17.78 -11.26
N ILE A 86 -23.84 -17.25 -12.08
CA ILE A 86 -22.58 -16.66 -11.64
C ILE A 86 -22.37 -15.32 -12.36
N GLU A 87 -22.03 -14.30 -11.62
CA GLU A 87 -21.67 -12.99 -12.11
C GLU A 87 -20.25 -12.64 -11.75
N PHE A 88 -19.53 -12.06 -12.70
CA PHE A 88 -18.19 -11.53 -12.52
C PHE A 88 -18.21 -10.00 -12.61
N VAL A 89 -17.80 -9.34 -11.55
CA VAL A 89 -17.68 -7.89 -11.49
C VAL A 89 -16.20 -7.53 -11.42
N GLY A 90 -15.74 -6.63 -12.28
CA GLY A 90 -14.34 -6.24 -12.28
C GLY A 90 -13.99 -5.21 -13.35
N ASP A 91 -12.78 -4.68 -13.22
CA ASP A 91 -12.19 -3.73 -14.17
C ASP A 91 -10.79 -4.18 -14.56
N ILE A 92 -10.62 -4.63 -15.79
CA ILE A 92 -9.32 -5.10 -16.31
C ILE A 92 -8.22 -4.03 -16.24
N CYS A 93 -8.61 -2.74 -16.28
CA CYS A 93 -7.68 -1.62 -16.13
C CYS A 93 -7.14 -1.47 -14.71
N GLN A 94 -7.77 -2.09 -13.70
CA GLN A 94 -7.36 -2.04 -12.29
C GLN A 94 -6.60 -3.28 -11.82
N SER A 95 -6.24 -4.21 -12.69
CA SER A 95 -5.44 -5.38 -12.33
C SER A 95 -3.97 -5.00 -12.10
N ILE A 96 -3.57 -4.83 -10.84
CA ILE A 96 -2.21 -4.46 -10.44
C ILE A 96 -1.51 -5.52 -9.58
N TYR A 97 -2.13 -6.69 -9.38
CA TYR A 97 -1.60 -7.80 -8.57
C TYR A 97 -0.97 -8.90 -9.43
N GLY A 98 -0.31 -8.53 -10.55
CA GLY A 98 0.40 -9.50 -11.39
C GLY A 98 1.44 -10.34 -10.63
N PHE A 99 2.05 -9.78 -9.58
CA PHE A 99 2.97 -10.50 -8.69
C PHE A 99 2.28 -11.59 -7.85
N ASN A 100 0.96 -11.55 -7.67
CA ASN A 100 0.13 -12.57 -7.01
C ASN A 100 -0.53 -13.51 -8.03
N ASN A 101 0.04 -13.65 -9.23
CA ASN A 101 -0.48 -14.49 -10.31
C ASN A 101 -1.89 -14.11 -10.80
N ALA A 102 -2.30 -12.85 -10.66
CA ALA A 102 -3.51 -12.35 -11.30
C ALA A 102 -3.44 -12.48 -12.82
N ARG A 103 -4.52 -12.93 -13.43
CA ARG A 103 -4.60 -13.25 -14.87
C ARG A 103 -5.78 -12.49 -15.53
N PRO A 104 -5.68 -11.15 -15.67
CA PRO A 104 -6.75 -10.34 -16.27
C PRO A 104 -7.07 -10.76 -17.70
N GLU A 105 -6.11 -11.35 -18.43
CA GLU A 105 -6.30 -11.89 -19.77
C GLU A 105 -7.31 -13.05 -19.82
N LEU A 106 -7.49 -13.80 -18.73
CA LEU A 106 -8.52 -14.84 -18.66
C LEU A 106 -9.93 -14.23 -18.65
N LEU A 107 -10.12 -13.15 -17.88
CA LEU A 107 -11.39 -12.42 -17.90
C LEU A 107 -11.65 -11.84 -19.30
N GLN A 108 -10.65 -11.23 -19.92
CA GLN A 108 -10.75 -10.66 -21.26
C GLN A 108 -11.11 -11.74 -22.31
N SER A 109 -10.49 -12.92 -22.21
CA SER A 109 -10.83 -14.06 -23.10
C SER A 109 -12.27 -14.53 -22.89
N MET A 110 -12.72 -14.63 -21.64
CA MET A 110 -14.11 -15.02 -21.34
C MET A 110 -15.12 -14.03 -21.92
N MET A 111 -14.85 -12.73 -21.84
CA MET A 111 -15.70 -11.69 -22.46
C MET A 111 -15.78 -11.85 -23.98
N ALA A 112 -14.69 -12.27 -24.63
CA ALA A 112 -14.62 -12.46 -26.07
C ALA A 112 -15.29 -13.76 -26.57
N GLU A 113 -15.48 -14.77 -25.72
CA GLU A 113 -16.07 -16.07 -26.09
C GLU A 113 -17.55 -16.02 -26.47
N GLY A 114 -18.24 -14.90 -26.22
CA GLY A 114 -19.64 -14.70 -26.60
C GLY A 114 -20.67 -15.52 -25.81
N MET A 115 -20.23 -16.32 -24.83
CA MET A 115 -21.10 -17.11 -23.96
C MET A 115 -21.58 -16.32 -22.74
N TRP A 116 -21.01 -15.14 -22.52
CA TRP A 116 -21.29 -14.28 -21.38
C TRP A 116 -22.07 -13.05 -21.81
N ASN A 117 -23.08 -12.67 -21.01
CA ASN A 117 -23.74 -11.39 -21.18
C ASN A 117 -22.86 -10.30 -20.52
N VAL A 118 -22.19 -9.51 -21.35
CA VAL A 118 -21.29 -8.46 -20.91
C VAL A 118 -22.07 -7.16 -20.73
N LEU A 119 -22.11 -6.65 -19.51
CA LEU A 119 -22.79 -5.41 -19.13
C LEU A 119 -21.75 -4.34 -18.77
N PRO A 120 -21.46 -3.36 -19.62
CA PRO A 120 -20.47 -2.34 -19.33
C PRO A 120 -21.00 -1.33 -18.31
N LEU A 121 -20.19 -1.05 -17.27
CA LEU A 121 -20.42 0.05 -16.33
C LEU A 121 -19.61 1.26 -16.79
N SER A 122 -20.27 2.19 -17.48
CA SER A 122 -19.64 3.36 -18.10
C SER A 122 -19.83 4.66 -17.29
N GLU A 123 -20.63 4.63 -16.23
CA GLU A 123 -20.86 5.78 -15.35
C GLU A 123 -19.93 5.73 -14.14
N CYS A 124 -19.14 6.79 -13.95
CA CYS A 124 -18.25 6.96 -12.78
C CYS A 124 -18.87 7.93 -11.77
N ARG A 125 -19.17 7.43 -10.58
CA ARG A 125 -19.72 8.21 -9.46
C ARG A 125 -18.67 8.68 -8.45
N ARG A 126 -17.38 8.54 -8.81
CA ARG A 126 -16.26 8.95 -7.96
C ARG A 126 -15.59 10.21 -8.47
N SER A 127 -15.11 10.20 -9.70
CA SER A 127 -14.25 11.24 -10.25
C SER A 127 -15.01 12.20 -11.14
N ASN A 128 -14.62 13.48 -11.13
CA ASN A 128 -15.11 14.44 -12.11
C ASN A 128 -14.57 14.11 -13.52
N GLN A 129 -15.24 14.65 -14.56
CA GLN A 129 -14.93 14.32 -15.95
C GLN A 129 -13.49 14.66 -16.37
N ARG A 130 -12.90 15.69 -15.78
CA ARG A 130 -11.53 16.14 -16.06
C ARG A 130 -10.50 15.07 -15.67
N ILE A 131 -10.69 14.48 -14.50
CA ILE A 131 -9.86 13.35 -14.01
C ILE A 131 -10.08 12.10 -14.86
N ILE A 132 -11.34 11.82 -15.20
CA ILE A 132 -11.69 10.69 -16.09
C ILE A 132 -11.01 10.84 -17.45
N ASN A 133 -11.01 12.02 -18.04
CA ASN A 133 -10.36 12.28 -19.33
C ASN A 133 -8.86 11.99 -19.30
N LEU A 134 -8.19 12.23 -18.16
CA LEU A 134 -6.77 11.93 -18.01
C LEU A 134 -6.53 10.42 -17.95
N TYR A 135 -7.14 9.70 -17.03
CA TYR A 135 -6.84 8.28 -16.88
C TYR A 135 -7.44 7.42 -18.01
N SER A 136 -8.48 7.91 -18.70
CA SER A 136 -9.02 7.24 -19.89
C SER A 136 -8.03 7.18 -21.05
N LYS A 137 -6.97 8.00 -21.06
CA LYS A 137 -5.87 7.86 -22.03
C LYS A 137 -5.08 6.55 -21.87
N LEU A 138 -5.13 5.96 -20.70
CA LEU A 138 -4.41 4.73 -20.38
C LEU A 138 -5.23 3.47 -20.66
N LYS A 139 -6.56 3.59 -20.72
CA LYS A 139 -7.43 2.42 -20.86
C LYS A 139 -7.25 1.72 -22.21
N SER A 140 -7.59 0.43 -22.23
CA SER A 140 -7.64 -0.34 -23.46
C SER A 140 -8.76 0.15 -24.39
N SER A 141 -8.58 -0.01 -25.70
CA SER A 141 -9.53 0.42 -26.73
C SER A 141 -10.89 -0.30 -26.66
N ASP A 142 -10.93 -1.48 -26.09
CA ASP A 142 -12.14 -2.30 -25.90
C ASP A 142 -12.97 -1.90 -24.66
N VAL A 143 -12.41 -1.07 -23.75
CA VAL A 143 -13.13 -0.55 -22.59
C VAL A 143 -14.03 0.63 -23.01
N PRO A 144 -15.33 0.63 -22.64
CA PRO A 144 -16.26 1.69 -23.02
C PRO A 144 -15.83 3.08 -22.52
N THR A 145 -16.33 4.12 -23.16
CA THR A 145 -16.13 5.49 -22.69
C THR A 145 -16.75 5.68 -21.33
N ILE A 146 -15.97 6.23 -20.40
CA ILE A 146 -16.41 6.48 -19.03
C ILE A 146 -16.87 7.94 -18.91
N THR A 147 -18.03 8.16 -18.30
CA THR A 147 -18.58 9.49 -18.04
C THR A 147 -18.80 9.71 -16.53
N SER A 148 -18.57 10.94 -16.09
CA SER A 148 -18.88 11.34 -14.73
C SER A 148 -20.40 11.41 -14.54
N HIS A 149 -20.91 10.88 -13.42
CA HIS A 149 -22.34 10.91 -13.09
C HIS A 149 -22.52 11.36 -11.62
N ASP A 150 -23.32 12.38 -11.40
CA ASP A 150 -23.65 12.95 -10.09
C ASP A 150 -22.41 13.32 -9.23
N VAL A 151 -21.34 13.79 -9.86
CA VAL A 151 -20.12 14.21 -9.16
C VAL A 151 -20.01 15.73 -9.25
N GLU A 152 -19.93 16.40 -8.10
CA GLU A 152 -19.58 17.82 -8.04
C GLU A 152 -18.21 18.05 -8.71
N ASP A 153 -18.07 19.09 -9.51
CA ASP A 153 -16.79 19.49 -10.10
C ASP A 153 -16.35 20.86 -9.53
N LYS A 154 -15.39 20.88 -8.62
CA LYS A 154 -14.79 22.08 -8.07
C LYS A 154 -13.95 22.86 -9.09
N ARG A 155 -13.90 22.42 -10.35
CA ARG A 155 -13.20 23.05 -11.49
C ARG A 155 -11.70 23.28 -11.27
N ILE A 156 -11.07 22.46 -10.42
CA ILE A 156 -9.64 22.50 -10.20
C ILE A 156 -8.95 21.84 -11.41
N PRO A 157 -8.01 22.52 -12.12
CA PRO A 157 -7.30 21.92 -13.24
C PRO A 157 -6.42 20.75 -12.76
N ILE A 158 -6.06 19.84 -13.66
CA ILE A 158 -5.04 18.86 -13.36
C ILE A 158 -3.69 19.57 -13.31
N VAL A 159 -3.03 19.51 -12.15
CA VAL A 159 -1.73 20.17 -11.96
C VAL A 159 -0.60 19.21 -12.31
N VAL A 160 0.37 19.67 -13.09
CA VAL A 160 1.60 18.94 -13.38
C VAL A 160 2.78 19.68 -12.77
N TYR A 161 3.29 19.19 -11.65
CA TYR A 161 4.46 19.73 -10.99
C TYR A 161 5.74 19.22 -11.64
N LYS A 162 6.71 20.11 -11.85
CA LYS A 162 8.08 19.73 -12.24
C LYS A 162 8.95 19.67 -10.99
N TYR A 163 9.48 18.47 -10.69
CA TYR A 163 10.25 18.25 -9.47
C TYR A 163 11.69 17.79 -9.74
N ASP A 164 12.55 18.06 -8.80
CA ASP A 164 13.87 17.45 -8.57
C ASP A 164 14.05 17.20 -7.06
N ASP A 165 15.19 16.63 -6.65
CA ASP A 165 15.41 16.30 -5.24
C ASP A 165 15.44 17.56 -4.33
N GLY A 166 15.67 18.75 -4.89
CA GLY A 166 15.73 20.01 -4.14
C GLY A 166 14.36 20.61 -3.82
N ASN A 167 13.34 20.35 -4.64
CA ASN A 167 12.03 21.01 -4.51
C ASN A 167 10.84 20.08 -4.21
N VAL A 168 11.07 18.81 -3.93
CA VAL A 168 10.00 17.84 -3.59
C VAL A 168 9.10 18.35 -2.48
N ARG A 169 9.68 18.94 -1.42
CA ARG A 169 8.92 19.47 -0.30
C ARG A 169 8.00 20.63 -0.69
N ASP A 170 8.47 21.47 -1.59
CA ASP A 170 7.68 22.62 -2.05
C ASP A 170 6.52 22.18 -2.94
N VAL A 171 6.73 21.16 -3.77
CA VAL A 171 5.66 20.50 -4.54
C VAL A 171 4.57 19.97 -3.60
N ILE A 172 4.97 19.26 -2.55
CA ILE A 172 4.03 18.73 -1.57
C ILE A 172 3.32 19.85 -0.81
N ARG A 173 4.03 20.92 -0.46
CA ARG A 173 3.44 22.10 0.21
C ARG A 173 2.40 22.78 -0.66
N ASP A 174 2.68 23.03 -1.95
CA ASP A 174 1.73 23.63 -2.88
C ASP A 174 0.51 22.75 -3.12
N PHE A 175 0.70 21.42 -3.25
CA PHE A 175 -0.40 20.45 -3.31
C PHE A 175 -1.28 20.52 -2.07
N ASN A 176 -0.69 20.54 -0.86
CA ASN A 176 -1.42 20.62 0.40
C ASN A 176 -2.14 21.97 0.54
N LYS A 177 -1.52 23.07 0.10
CA LYS A 177 -2.16 24.39 0.05
C LYS A 177 -3.36 24.38 -0.89
N THR A 178 -3.21 23.85 -2.11
CA THR A 178 -4.34 23.74 -3.06
C THR A 178 -5.48 22.90 -2.46
N CYS A 179 -5.18 21.81 -1.75
CA CYS A 179 -6.20 21.03 -1.06
C CYS A 179 -6.92 21.85 0.02
N LYS A 180 -6.18 22.57 0.85
CA LYS A 180 -6.74 23.40 1.92
C LYS A 180 -7.62 24.52 1.35
N ASP A 181 -7.14 25.23 0.33
CA ASP A 181 -7.85 26.35 -0.29
C ASP A 181 -9.16 25.92 -0.96
N ASN A 182 -9.29 24.65 -1.32
CA ASN A 182 -10.49 24.06 -1.92
C ASN A 182 -11.27 23.11 -0.98
N GLU A 183 -10.95 23.10 0.31
CA GLU A 183 -11.64 22.30 1.34
C GLU A 183 -11.67 20.80 1.00
N LEU A 184 -10.54 20.26 0.50
CA LEU A 184 -10.38 18.84 0.20
C LEU A 184 -9.85 18.13 1.44
N LEU A 185 -10.69 17.32 2.07
CA LEU A 185 -10.42 16.72 3.38
C LEU A 185 -9.53 15.48 3.29
N THR A 186 -9.80 14.64 2.28
CA THR A 186 -9.07 13.37 2.09
C THR A 186 -8.07 13.51 0.94
N LYS A 187 -6.78 13.36 1.26
CA LYS A 187 -5.70 13.54 0.28
C LYS A 187 -4.60 12.51 0.47
N ILE A 188 -3.90 12.17 -0.62
CA ILE A 188 -2.77 11.26 -0.57
C ILE A 188 -1.72 11.59 -1.62
N ILE A 189 -0.48 11.27 -1.29
CA ILE A 189 0.68 11.33 -2.17
C ILE A 189 1.08 9.90 -2.50
N LEU A 190 1.21 9.57 -3.77
CA LEU A 190 1.43 8.22 -4.24
C LEU A 190 2.73 8.08 -5.00
N ALA A 191 3.39 6.95 -4.79
CA ALA A 191 4.47 6.45 -5.64
C ALA A 191 4.37 4.94 -5.80
N ARG A 192 5.07 4.38 -6.80
CA ARG A 192 5.01 2.94 -7.06
C ARG A 192 5.76 2.11 -6.01
N GLY A 193 6.92 2.55 -5.55
CA GLY A 193 7.78 1.77 -4.66
C GLY A 193 7.82 2.29 -3.23
N VAL A 194 7.95 1.38 -2.26
CA VAL A 194 8.05 1.71 -0.83
C VAL A 194 9.24 2.66 -0.55
N ASP A 195 10.39 2.45 -1.19
CA ASP A 195 11.57 3.29 -1.00
C ASP A 195 11.34 4.73 -1.49
N LYS A 196 10.64 4.90 -2.62
CA LYS A 196 10.25 6.22 -3.10
C LYS A 196 9.23 6.88 -2.15
N CYS A 197 8.28 6.12 -1.61
CA CYS A 197 7.35 6.63 -0.61
C CYS A 197 8.08 7.11 0.65
N LYS A 198 9.06 6.35 1.15
CA LYS A 198 9.90 6.77 2.28
C LYS A 198 10.64 8.07 1.98
N THR A 199 11.25 8.18 0.79
CA THR A 199 11.94 9.40 0.37
C THR A 199 11.00 10.60 0.32
N LEU A 200 9.79 10.45 -0.25
CA LEU A 200 8.78 11.48 -0.33
C LEU A 200 8.23 11.87 1.04
N ALA A 201 8.07 10.92 1.93
CA ALA A 201 7.69 11.15 3.32
C ALA A 201 8.79 11.84 4.14
N GLY A 202 9.95 12.12 3.52
CA GLY A 202 11.08 12.72 4.23
C GLY A 202 11.77 11.74 5.19
N VAL A 203 11.37 10.47 5.14
CA VAL A 203 12.12 9.39 5.79
C VAL A 203 13.43 9.31 5.03
N LYS A 204 14.46 9.96 5.55
CA LYS A 204 15.81 9.65 5.11
C LYS A 204 15.95 8.14 5.33
N ASP A 205 16.44 7.42 4.34
CA ASP A 205 17.07 6.12 4.56
C ASP A 205 18.26 6.36 5.50
N VAL A 206 17.94 6.65 6.72
CA VAL A 206 18.87 6.51 7.81
C VAL A 206 18.82 5.02 8.05
N ASP A 207 19.62 4.31 7.33
CA ASP A 207 20.13 2.98 7.65
C ASP A 207 20.79 3.01 9.05
N PHE A 208 20.28 3.90 9.91
CA PHE A 208 20.76 4.20 11.23
C PHE A 208 19.76 3.62 12.23
N LYS A 209 20.02 2.36 12.58
CA LYS A 209 19.43 1.78 13.78
C LYS A 209 20.32 2.15 14.98
N TYR A 210 19.81 2.96 15.92
CA TYR A 210 20.52 3.26 17.14
C TYR A 210 20.61 2.02 18.06
N TRP A 211 19.51 1.27 18.19
CA TRP A 211 19.45 0.05 18.97
C TRP A 211 19.55 -1.21 18.12
N LYS A 212 20.11 -2.28 18.71
CA LYS A 212 20.24 -3.60 18.07
C LYS A 212 18.89 -4.31 17.93
N SER A 213 18.01 -4.16 18.92
CA SER A 213 16.68 -4.77 18.91
C SER A 213 15.64 -3.85 18.27
N GLU A 214 14.53 -4.41 17.82
CA GLU A 214 13.40 -3.67 17.28
C GLU A 214 12.47 -3.12 18.37
N LEU A 215 12.58 -3.61 19.57
CA LEU A 215 11.71 -3.30 20.70
C LEU A 215 11.56 -1.79 20.99
N PRO A 216 12.65 -1.00 21.08
CA PRO A 216 12.53 0.44 21.29
C PRO A 216 11.77 1.15 20.15
N TYR A 217 11.94 0.71 18.89
CA TYR A 217 11.26 1.31 17.73
C TYR A 217 9.76 1.02 17.76
N LEU A 218 9.37 -0.22 18.09
CA LEU A 218 7.95 -0.57 18.26
C LEU A 218 7.29 0.26 19.37
N LEU A 219 8.02 0.53 20.44
CA LEU A 219 7.52 1.33 21.55
C LEU A 219 7.37 2.81 21.16
N ILE A 220 8.34 3.37 20.44
CA ILE A 220 8.25 4.73 19.90
C ILE A 220 7.07 4.85 18.93
N ASP A 221 6.90 3.88 18.01
CA ASP A 221 5.75 3.83 17.12
C ASP A 221 4.41 3.82 17.89
N ALA A 222 4.34 3.07 19.01
CA ALA A 222 3.15 3.02 19.84
C ALA A 222 2.86 4.36 20.53
N VAL A 223 3.89 5.06 21.02
CA VAL A 223 3.77 6.39 21.65
C VAL A 223 3.28 7.42 20.64
N LEU A 224 3.90 7.49 19.48
CA LEU A 224 3.52 8.43 18.40
C LEU A 224 2.10 8.17 17.87
N ALA A 225 1.72 6.90 17.75
CA ALA A 225 0.36 6.53 17.37
C ALA A 225 -0.66 6.99 18.40
N LEU A 226 -0.34 6.84 19.70
CA LEU A 226 -1.21 7.34 20.77
C LEU A 226 -1.36 8.87 20.72
N GLU A 227 -0.27 9.61 20.50
CA GLU A 227 -0.28 11.07 20.35
C GLU A 227 -1.13 11.52 19.16
N SER A 228 -1.11 10.73 18.08
CA SER A 228 -1.94 10.97 16.88
C SER A 228 -3.36 10.39 16.98
N SER A 229 -3.78 9.90 18.16
CA SER A 229 -5.09 9.31 18.43
C SER A 229 -5.40 8.02 17.63
N ASP A 230 -4.38 7.33 17.12
CA ASP A 230 -4.49 6.02 16.47
C ASP A 230 -4.33 4.89 17.50
N MET A 231 -5.39 4.68 18.28
CA MET A 231 -5.40 3.74 19.40
C MET A 231 -5.16 2.29 18.96
N ASP A 232 -5.74 1.89 17.84
CA ASP A 232 -5.62 0.51 17.35
C ASP A 232 -4.19 0.18 16.95
N TYR A 233 -3.52 1.11 16.26
CA TYR A 233 -2.12 0.94 15.90
C TYR A 233 -1.21 0.98 17.14
N ALA A 234 -1.44 1.90 18.08
CA ALA A 234 -0.69 2.00 19.33
C ALA A 234 -0.76 0.69 20.13
N PHE A 235 -1.96 0.14 20.30
CA PHE A 235 -2.15 -1.11 21.05
C PHE A 235 -1.55 -2.31 20.32
N ARG A 236 -1.69 -2.40 19.00
CA ARG A 236 -1.06 -3.45 18.21
C ARG A 236 0.45 -3.46 18.36
N LYS A 237 1.10 -2.29 18.29
CA LYS A 237 2.56 -2.17 18.49
C LYS A 237 2.97 -2.54 19.91
N MET A 238 2.20 -2.09 20.91
CA MET A 238 2.51 -2.41 22.30
C MET A 238 2.33 -3.91 22.61
N ARG A 239 1.35 -4.60 22.00
CA ARG A 239 1.20 -6.05 22.16
C ARG A 239 2.40 -6.81 21.60
N LEU A 240 3.02 -6.35 20.50
CA LEU A 240 4.28 -6.92 20.01
C LEU A 240 5.41 -6.73 21.01
N VAL A 241 5.54 -5.54 21.61
CA VAL A 241 6.52 -5.29 22.68
C VAL A 241 6.30 -6.22 23.86
N LEU A 242 5.06 -6.38 24.31
CA LEU A 242 4.74 -7.24 25.45
C LEU A 242 4.96 -8.72 25.16
N SER A 243 4.65 -9.16 23.94
CA SER A 243 4.91 -10.55 23.55
C SER A 243 6.40 -10.88 23.58
N ASP A 244 7.27 -9.93 23.21
CA ASP A 244 8.72 -10.11 23.30
C ASP A 244 9.25 -10.10 24.74
N LEU A 245 8.60 -9.38 25.64
CA LEU A 245 9.03 -9.22 27.04
C LEU A 245 8.46 -10.28 27.99
N LEU A 246 7.26 -10.79 27.72
CA LEU A 246 6.49 -11.63 28.66
C LEU A 246 6.37 -13.09 28.21
N THR A 247 6.81 -13.44 26.98
CA THR A 247 6.79 -14.82 26.50
C THR A 247 8.19 -15.29 26.14
N ASP A 248 8.37 -16.60 26.09
CA ASP A 248 9.57 -17.20 25.53
C ASP A 248 9.72 -16.86 24.04
N ASN A 249 10.95 -16.93 23.51
CA ASN A 249 11.27 -16.57 22.14
C ASN A 249 10.66 -17.54 21.07
N ASN A 250 9.57 -18.20 21.43
CA ASN A 250 8.80 -19.08 20.57
C ASN A 250 7.70 -18.29 19.85
N HIS A 251 7.71 -18.35 18.53
CA HIS A 251 6.76 -17.63 17.67
C HIS A 251 5.28 -17.99 17.96
N ASP A 252 5.00 -19.25 18.28
CA ASP A 252 3.64 -19.69 18.58
C ASP A 252 3.15 -19.17 19.92
N ALA A 253 4.03 -19.15 20.95
CA ALA A 253 3.72 -18.57 22.25
C ALA A 253 3.42 -17.06 22.15
N LYS A 254 4.19 -16.32 21.34
CA LYS A 254 3.94 -14.90 21.08
C LYS A 254 2.59 -14.65 20.39
N ARG A 255 2.27 -15.45 19.39
CA ARG A 255 0.96 -15.32 18.68
C ARG A 255 -0.21 -15.64 19.60
N GLN A 256 -0.10 -16.69 20.40
CA GLN A 256 -1.12 -17.07 21.36
C GLN A 256 -1.33 -15.97 22.40
N PHE A 257 -0.25 -15.45 22.99
CA PHE A 257 -0.31 -14.34 23.93
C PHE A 257 -0.99 -13.11 23.36
N ILE A 258 -0.61 -12.68 22.13
CA ILE A 258 -1.24 -11.54 21.47
C ILE A 258 -2.74 -11.77 21.31
N HIS A 259 -3.14 -12.96 20.87
CA HIS A 259 -4.55 -13.31 20.66
C HIS A 259 -5.35 -13.29 21.97
N GLU A 260 -4.76 -13.77 23.08
CA GLU A 260 -5.40 -13.77 24.40
C GLU A 260 -5.66 -12.36 24.94
N ILE A 261 -4.75 -11.40 24.69
CA ILE A 261 -4.87 -10.03 25.22
C ILE A 261 -5.51 -9.04 24.25
N GLU A 262 -5.77 -9.43 22.98
CA GLU A 262 -6.20 -8.49 21.95
C GLU A 262 -7.52 -7.79 22.26
N HIS A 263 -8.48 -8.51 22.80
CA HIS A 263 -9.81 -8.02 23.11
C HIS A 263 -10.06 -7.85 24.61
N ASP A 264 -9.04 -8.06 25.43
CA ASP A 264 -9.14 -7.92 26.89
C ASP A 264 -9.10 -6.45 27.31
N ILE A 265 -10.15 -6.01 28.00
CA ILE A 265 -10.33 -4.60 28.42
C ILE A 265 -9.28 -4.21 29.47
N ASP A 266 -8.96 -5.10 30.41
CA ASP A 266 -8.00 -4.83 31.50
C ASP A 266 -6.60 -4.68 30.93
N TRP A 267 -6.21 -5.55 29.98
CA TRP A 267 -4.96 -5.43 29.25
C TRP A 267 -4.88 -4.14 28.45
N ASN A 268 -5.93 -3.79 27.69
CA ASN A 268 -5.97 -2.56 26.89
C ASN A 268 -5.90 -1.31 27.81
N THR A 269 -6.58 -1.32 28.95
CA THR A 269 -6.52 -0.24 29.94
C THR A 269 -5.10 -0.11 30.53
N LYS A 270 -4.47 -1.24 30.83
CA LYS A 270 -3.10 -1.26 31.35
C LYS A 270 -2.08 -0.80 30.31
N ILE A 271 -2.24 -1.20 29.04
CA ILE A 271 -1.43 -0.72 27.91
C ILE A 271 -1.55 0.80 27.77
N PHE A 272 -2.76 1.33 27.76
CA PHE A 272 -2.99 2.77 27.67
C PHE A 272 -2.33 3.53 28.82
N GLY A 273 -2.52 3.05 30.04
CA GLY A 273 -1.90 3.64 31.24
C GLY A 273 -0.37 3.60 31.22
N PHE A 274 0.22 2.55 30.62
CA PHE A 274 1.66 2.46 30.41
C PHE A 274 2.16 3.49 29.38
N LEU A 275 1.54 3.53 28.22
CA LEU A 275 1.95 4.43 27.12
C LEU A 275 1.90 5.91 27.55
N LYS A 276 0.96 6.29 28.39
CA LYS A 276 0.89 7.65 28.98
C LYS A 276 2.04 7.98 29.95
N LYS A 277 2.76 6.97 30.43
CA LYS A 277 3.88 7.13 31.38
C LYS A 277 5.24 6.99 30.70
N VAL A 278 5.29 6.60 29.44
CA VAL A 278 6.55 6.51 28.69
C VAL A 278 7.23 7.88 28.70
N PRO A 279 8.54 7.95 28.97
CA PRO A 279 9.28 9.20 28.99
C PRO A 279 9.17 9.96 27.66
N PRO A 280 9.16 11.30 27.68
CA PRO A 280 9.00 12.09 26.47
C PRO A 280 10.16 11.87 25.49
N LEU A 281 9.85 11.91 24.19
CA LEU A 281 10.83 11.69 23.12
C LEU A 281 11.86 12.85 23.00
N SER A 282 11.65 13.96 23.71
CA SER A 282 12.61 15.06 23.85
C SER A 282 13.87 14.68 24.66
N LEU A 283 13.84 13.57 25.39
CA LEU A 283 15.02 13.04 26.05
C LEU A 283 16.03 12.46 25.05
N SER A 284 17.31 12.49 25.41
CA SER A 284 18.35 11.85 24.60
C SER A 284 18.15 10.34 24.51
N PHE A 285 18.67 9.71 23.45
CA PHE A 285 18.60 8.26 23.27
C PHE A 285 19.04 7.49 24.49
N LYS A 286 20.13 7.94 25.15
CA LYS A 286 20.69 7.32 26.34
C LYS A 286 19.74 7.43 27.54
N GLU A 287 19.24 8.63 27.80
CA GLU A 287 18.39 8.88 28.97
C GLU A 287 17.00 8.27 28.79
N TRP A 288 16.42 8.40 27.60
CA TRP A 288 15.15 7.77 27.26
C TRP A 288 15.23 6.25 27.42
N SER A 289 16.29 5.60 26.90
CA SER A 289 16.48 4.15 27.06
C SER A 289 16.54 3.74 28.52
N LYS A 290 17.30 4.49 29.34
CA LYS A 290 17.45 4.20 30.74
C LYS A 290 16.12 4.29 31.51
N GLN A 291 15.39 5.37 31.32
CA GLN A 291 14.10 5.60 31.98
C GLN A 291 13.03 4.63 31.51
N THR A 292 12.95 4.39 30.19
CA THR A 292 11.97 3.47 29.60
C THR A 292 12.20 2.03 30.04
N CYS A 293 13.46 1.56 30.07
CA CYS A 293 13.76 0.21 30.59
C CYS A 293 13.40 0.05 32.07
N SER A 294 13.60 1.07 32.86
CA SER A 294 13.16 1.06 34.27
C SER A 294 11.64 1.05 34.41
N LEU A 295 10.95 1.84 33.60
CA LEU A 295 9.48 1.87 33.57
C LEU A 295 8.91 0.53 33.11
N LEU A 296 9.47 -0.09 32.07
CA LEU A 296 9.06 -1.41 31.61
C LEU A 296 9.17 -2.45 32.73
N GLN A 297 10.32 -2.48 33.43
CA GLN A 297 10.53 -3.40 34.52
C GLN A 297 9.49 -3.22 35.63
N THR A 298 9.35 -2.00 36.12
CA THR A 298 8.48 -1.73 37.29
C THR A 298 6.98 -1.84 36.97
N TYR A 299 6.57 -1.37 35.80
CA TYR A 299 5.16 -1.35 35.43
C TYR A 299 4.61 -2.75 35.09
N TRP A 300 5.42 -3.56 34.42
CA TRP A 300 5.02 -4.91 34.00
C TRP A 300 5.49 -6.00 34.98
N GLY A 301 6.26 -5.66 36.02
CA GLY A 301 6.73 -6.62 37.02
C GLY A 301 7.75 -7.60 36.45
N LEU A 302 8.62 -7.15 35.54
CA LEU A 302 9.62 -8.03 34.93
C LEU A 302 10.73 -8.38 35.95
N GLU A 303 11.11 -9.66 36.01
CA GLU A 303 12.20 -10.13 36.86
C GLU A 303 13.52 -9.45 36.50
N ASN A 304 13.81 -9.36 35.23
CA ASN A 304 14.99 -8.71 34.71
C ASN A 304 14.63 -7.39 34.00
N ARG A 305 15.46 -6.37 34.24
CA ARG A 305 15.33 -5.11 33.50
C ARG A 305 15.69 -5.31 32.05
N PRO A 306 14.82 -4.97 31.07
CA PRO A 306 15.17 -5.02 29.67
C PRO A 306 16.29 -4.03 29.35
N GLU A 307 17.15 -4.37 28.40
CA GLU A 307 18.24 -3.52 27.95
C GLU A 307 18.07 -3.14 26.49
N PHE A 308 18.06 -1.84 26.22
CA PHE A 308 18.09 -1.30 24.87
C PHE A 308 19.54 -1.08 24.45
N ILE A 309 20.16 -2.11 23.86
CA ILE A 309 21.60 -2.14 23.54
C ILE A 309 21.86 -1.33 22.25
N PRO A 310 22.69 -0.26 22.31
CA PRO A 310 23.08 0.48 21.11
C PRO A 310 23.97 -0.35 20.17
N TYR A 311 23.93 -0.04 18.86
CA TYR A 311 24.93 -0.54 17.94
C TYR A 311 26.31 0.04 18.25
N GLN A 312 27.34 -0.76 18.18
CA GLN A 312 28.70 -0.34 18.57
C GLN A 312 29.47 0.43 17.47
N LYS A 313 29.04 0.39 16.22
CA LYS A 313 29.74 1.09 15.13
C LYS A 313 28.85 1.35 13.90
N LYS A 314 28.92 2.56 13.34
CA LYS A 314 28.62 2.83 11.92
C LYS A 314 29.62 3.81 11.31
N VAL A 315 29.89 3.65 10.02
CA VAL A 315 30.77 4.49 9.24
C VAL A 315 30.26 5.93 9.22
N GLY A 316 31.03 6.89 9.75
CA GLY A 316 30.81 8.33 9.63
C GLY A 316 30.20 9.06 10.84
N TYR A 317 29.68 8.35 11.87
CA TYR A 317 29.25 8.95 13.13
C TYR A 317 29.68 8.07 14.30
N THR A 318 30.20 8.67 15.38
CA THR A 318 30.48 7.94 16.61
C THR A 318 29.17 7.77 17.40
N MET A 319 28.90 6.56 17.88
CA MET A 319 27.72 6.25 18.70
C MET A 319 27.62 7.10 19.97
N LYS A 320 28.76 7.68 20.38
CA LYS A 320 28.87 8.56 21.54
C LYS A 320 28.18 9.91 21.29
N GLU A 321 28.27 10.43 20.05
CA GLU A 321 27.61 11.69 19.65
C GLU A 321 26.08 11.52 19.52
N MET A 322 25.62 10.35 19.10
CA MET A 322 24.19 10.06 18.99
C MET A 322 23.51 9.79 20.33
N ALA A 323 24.25 9.34 21.35
CA ALA A 323 23.69 9.03 22.66
C ALA A 323 23.02 10.25 23.33
N ASP A 324 23.52 11.44 23.02
CA ASP A 324 23.06 12.72 23.60
C ASP A 324 22.04 13.46 22.70
N VAL A 325 21.71 12.90 21.53
CA VAL A 325 20.68 13.47 20.64
C VAL A 325 19.29 13.10 21.14
N PRO A 326 18.30 14.03 21.17
CA PRO A 326 16.92 13.72 21.49
C PRO A 326 16.31 12.67 20.55
N VAL A 327 15.54 11.74 21.11
CA VAL A 327 14.84 10.71 20.32
C VAL A 327 13.92 11.34 19.30
N GLU A 328 13.24 12.43 19.64
CA GLU A 328 12.39 13.18 18.74
C GLU A 328 13.14 13.74 17.52
N GLN A 329 14.42 14.15 17.62
CA GLN A 329 15.19 14.59 16.46
C GLN A 329 15.44 13.47 15.45
N TYR A 330 15.55 12.23 15.92
CA TYR A 330 15.55 11.06 15.04
C TYR A 330 14.19 10.92 14.34
N HIS A 331 13.11 11.26 15.04
CA HIS A 331 11.75 11.30 14.50
C HIS A 331 11.38 12.65 13.90
N GLN A 332 11.96 13.78 14.31
CA GLN A 332 11.70 15.11 13.73
C GLN A 332 12.39 15.31 12.38
N SER A 333 13.46 14.61 12.10
CA SER A 333 13.78 14.32 10.70
C SER A 333 12.65 13.52 10.02
N ASN A 334 11.75 12.93 10.84
CA ASN A 334 10.52 12.24 10.48
C ASN A 334 9.24 13.02 10.85
N ASP A 335 9.25 14.08 11.70
CA ASP A 335 8.04 14.72 12.29
C ASP A 335 7.54 15.95 11.52
N ASN A 336 8.34 16.51 10.65
CA ASN A 336 7.76 17.05 9.43
C ASN A 336 7.08 15.91 8.62
N GLY A 337 7.12 14.71 9.12
CA GLY A 337 6.69 13.44 8.63
C GLY A 337 5.45 12.83 9.27
N SER A 338 4.94 13.22 10.43
CA SER A 338 3.77 12.51 11.00
C SER A 338 2.47 12.88 10.28
N GLU A 339 2.29 14.15 9.90
CA GLU A 339 1.25 14.56 8.95
C GLU A 339 1.58 14.10 7.52
N TYR A 340 2.87 14.04 7.15
CA TYR A 340 3.37 13.56 5.87
C TYR A 340 3.33 12.03 5.75
N TYR A 341 3.66 11.27 6.79
CA TYR A 341 3.72 9.81 6.74
C TYR A 341 2.35 9.17 6.53
N LYS A 342 1.30 9.77 7.08
CA LYS A 342 -0.10 9.37 6.83
C LYS A 342 -0.60 9.79 5.44
N SER A 343 0.08 10.72 4.78
CA SER A 343 -0.29 11.24 3.46
C SER A 343 0.49 10.64 2.29
N VAL A 344 1.47 9.76 2.53
CA VAL A 344 2.29 9.15 1.47
C VAL A 344 2.17 7.64 1.54
N ASP A 345 1.79 7.00 0.43
CA ASP A 345 1.68 5.54 0.36
C ASP A 345 1.94 5.01 -1.06
N THR A 346 1.98 3.70 -1.17
CA THR A 346 2.10 3.02 -2.46
C THR A 346 0.75 2.99 -3.19
N ILE A 347 0.79 2.87 -4.50
CA ILE A 347 -0.43 2.74 -5.33
C ILE A 347 -1.24 1.51 -4.94
N HIS A 348 -0.59 0.42 -4.51
CA HIS A 348 -1.26 -0.81 -4.08
C HIS A 348 -2.10 -0.60 -2.81
N ALA A 349 -1.62 0.19 -1.87
CA ALA A 349 -2.28 0.42 -0.59
C ALA A 349 -3.61 1.19 -0.73
N VAL A 350 -3.76 1.97 -1.80
CA VAL A 350 -4.97 2.79 -2.03
C VAL A 350 -5.97 2.15 -3.00
N LYS A 351 -5.73 0.91 -3.44
CA LYS A 351 -6.74 0.21 -4.26
C LYS A 351 -8.05 0.10 -3.49
N GLY A 352 -9.17 0.42 -4.14
CA GLY A 352 -10.48 0.51 -3.49
C GLY A 352 -10.79 1.85 -2.81
N ALA A 353 -9.78 2.67 -2.46
CA ALA A 353 -10.00 3.96 -1.82
C ALA A 353 -10.70 4.98 -2.73
N SER A 354 -11.33 5.98 -2.10
CA SER A 354 -11.92 7.14 -2.75
C SER A 354 -11.49 8.39 -1.99
N LEU A 355 -10.72 9.27 -2.63
CA LEU A 355 -10.00 10.37 -2.00
C LEU A 355 -10.31 11.68 -2.74
N ASP A 356 -10.44 12.78 -2.01
CA ASP A 356 -10.74 14.08 -2.65
C ASP A 356 -9.57 14.53 -3.54
N ALA A 357 -8.33 14.27 -3.11
CA ALA A 357 -7.14 14.69 -3.85
C ALA A 357 -6.06 13.60 -3.89
N VAL A 358 -5.38 13.49 -5.03
CA VAL A 358 -4.24 12.59 -5.25
C VAL A 358 -3.09 13.35 -5.91
N LEU A 359 -1.89 13.21 -5.36
CA LEU A 359 -0.63 13.62 -6.00
C LEU A 359 0.17 12.37 -6.35
N LEU A 360 0.40 12.11 -7.63
CA LEU A 360 1.14 10.94 -8.11
C LEU A 360 2.54 11.34 -8.57
N PHE A 361 3.58 10.80 -7.94
CA PHE A 361 4.97 10.96 -8.37
C PHE A 361 5.34 9.97 -9.47
N LEU A 362 5.77 10.52 -10.62
CA LEU A 362 6.28 9.77 -11.77
C LEU A 362 7.80 9.86 -11.82
N SER A 363 8.45 8.81 -12.30
CA SER A 363 9.89 8.71 -12.50
C SER A 363 10.31 9.24 -13.88
N ALA A 364 11.61 9.39 -14.11
CA ALA A 364 12.15 9.80 -15.41
C ALA A 364 11.92 8.75 -16.51
N ASP A 365 11.91 7.48 -16.13
CA ASP A 365 11.59 6.34 -17.00
C ASP A 365 10.95 5.20 -16.20
N SER A 366 10.48 4.18 -16.93
CA SER A 366 9.77 3.02 -16.37
C SER A 366 10.71 1.84 -16.09
N ARG A 367 12.04 2.02 -16.13
CA ARG A 367 13.00 0.94 -15.84
C ARG A 367 12.91 0.51 -14.37
N GLY A 368 13.06 -0.78 -14.13
CA GLY A 368 12.89 -1.36 -12.80
C GLY A 368 11.45 -1.24 -12.30
N GLN A 369 11.25 -0.65 -11.14
CA GLN A 369 9.92 -0.41 -10.55
C GLN A 369 9.38 1.01 -10.81
N GLY A 370 9.91 1.75 -11.80
CA GLY A 370 9.45 3.09 -12.13
C GLY A 370 8.10 3.09 -12.87
N ILE A 371 7.34 4.17 -12.71
CA ILE A 371 6.23 4.58 -13.56
C ILE A 371 6.54 5.98 -14.08
N SER A 372 6.22 6.29 -15.31
CA SER A 372 6.66 7.53 -15.93
C SER A 372 5.63 8.13 -16.89
N LEU A 373 5.85 9.37 -17.30
CA LEU A 373 5.03 10.00 -18.34
C LEU A 373 5.08 9.24 -19.68
N LYS A 374 6.12 8.42 -19.92
CA LYS A 374 6.24 7.60 -21.15
C LYS A 374 5.24 6.44 -21.18
N ASP A 375 4.65 6.07 -20.04
CA ASP A 375 3.63 5.02 -19.96
C ASP A 375 2.27 5.49 -20.50
N PHE A 376 2.06 6.80 -20.69
CA PHE A 376 0.91 7.30 -21.39
C PHE A 376 1.06 7.03 -22.89
N PRO A 377 0.17 6.23 -23.49
CA PRO A 377 0.28 5.86 -24.89
C PRO A 377 -0.04 7.05 -25.79
N SER A 378 0.64 7.12 -26.95
CA SER A 378 0.36 8.12 -27.98
C SER A 378 -0.88 7.77 -28.83
N SER A 379 -1.33 6.51 -28.77
CA SER A 379 -2.52 5.98 -29.44
C SER A 379 -3.19 4.94 -28.53
N PRO A 380 -4.50 4.65 -28.72
CA PRO A 380 -5.18 3.61 -27.97
C PRO A 380 -4.44 2.27 -28.05
N VAL A 381 -4.35 1.57 -26.93
CA VAL A 381 -3.70 0.26 -26.81
C VAL A 381 -4.76 -0.84 -26.73
N SER A 382 -4.45 -2.02 -27.25
CA SER A 382 -5.31 -3.20 -27.09
C SER A 382 -5.12 -3.88 -25.74
N VAL A 383 -3.89 -3.81 -25.18
CA VAL A 383 -3.54 -4.40 -23.89
C VAL A 383 -2.71 -3.40 -23.10
N MET A 384 -3.13 -3.14 -21.86
CA MET A 384 -2.41 -2.25 -20.95
C MET A 384 -1.22 -2.97 -20.33
N THR A 385 -0.09 -2.25 -20.23
CA THR A 385 1.04 -2.69 -19.42
C THR A 385 0.72 -2.57 -17.91
N GLU A 386 1.49 -3.23 -17.06
CA GLU A 386 1.35 -3.10 -15.61
C GLU A 386 1.55 -1.65 -15.14
N SER A 387 2.55 -0.94 -15.71
CA SER A 387 2.79 0.48 -15.39
C SER A 387 1.60 1.36 -15.75
N GLN A 388 0.95 1.11 -16.88
CA GLN A 388 -0.27 1.83 -17.29
C GLN A 388 -1.42 1.57 -16.32
N ARG A 389 -1.64 0.31 -15.90
CA ARG A 389 -2.66 -0.04 -14.90
C ARG A 389 -2.37 0.61 -13.55
N MET A 390 -1.10 0.64 -13.12
CA MET A 390 -0.69 1.32 -11.89
C MET A 390 -1.05 2.81 -11.91
N ILE A 391 -0.75 3.52 -13.01
CA ILE A 391 -1.09 4.94 -13.15
C ILE A 391 -2.63 5.12 -13.21
N TYR A 392 -3.32 4.24 -13.93
CA TYR A 392 -4.78 4.26 -14.01
C TYR A 392 -5.42 4.12 -12.62
N VAL A 393 -4.98 3.14 -11.83
CA VAL A 393 -5.46 2.94 -10.45
C VAL A 393 -5.19 4.18 -9.61
N ALA A 394 -3.97 4.70 -9.61
CA ALA A 394 -3.63 5.89 -8.83
C ALA A 394 -4.52 7.09 -9.18
N CYS A 395 -4.65 7.41 -10.46
CA CYS A 395 -5.44 8.55 -10.93
C CYS A 395 -6.94 8.38 -10.66
N SER A 396 -7.46 7.15 -10.81
CA SER A 396 -8.88 6.86 -10.59
C SER A 396 -9.30 6.89 -9.10
N ARG A 397 -8.36 7.07 -8.16
CA ARG A 397 -8.70 7.27 -6.74
C ARG A 397 -9.16 8.69 -6.44
N ALA A 398 -8.76 9.67 -7.25
CA ALA A 398 -9.10 11.07 -7.04
C ALA A 398 -10.57 11.37 -7.40
N ARG A 399 -11.23 12.15 -6.54
CA ARG A 399 -12.60 12.64 -6.76
C ARG A 399 -12.61 14.01 -7.42
N GLN A 400 -11.86 14.98 -6.86
CA GLN A 400 -11.94 16.39 -7.19
C GLN A 400 -10.64 16.97 -7.73
N PHE A 401 -9.50 16.55 -7.19
CA PHE A 401 -8.20 17.10 -7.55
C PHE A 401 -7.18 15.99 -7.81
N LEU A 402 -6.56 16.06 -8.97
CA LEU A 402 -5.47 15.18 -9.38
C LEU A 402 -4.25 16.03 -9.76
N ALA A 403 -3.11 15.68 -9.17
CA ALA A 403 -1.83 16.25 -9.54
C ALA A 403 -0.83 15.16 -9.92
N LEU A 404 0.01 15.45 -10.90
CA LEU A 404 1.14 14.61 -11.30
C LEU A 404 2.43 15.36 -10.99
N ALA A 405 3.40 14.71 -10.37
CA ALA A 405 4.76 15.22 -10.25
C ALA A 405 5.65 14.51 -11.25
N VAL A 406 6.29 15.25 -12.14
CA VAL A 406 7.20 14.74 -13.19
C VAL A 406 8.61 15.30 -12.98
N PRO A 407 9.67 14.56 -13.31
CA PRO A 407 11.03 15.07 -13.24
C PRO A 407 11.21 16.37 -14.05
N ARG A 408 11.93 17.33 -13.49
CA ARG A 408 12.21 18.65 -14.10
C ARG A 408 12.88 18.55 -15.48
N SER A 409 13.56 17.44 -15.76
CA SER A 409 14.18 17.17 -17.07
C SER A 409 13.18 16.97 -18.20
N ILE A 410 11.89 16.75 -17.90
CA ILE A 410 10.84 16.60 -18.90
C ILE A 410 10.37 17.99 -19.33
N THR A 411 10.39 18.28 -20.65
CA THR A 411 9.99 19.58 -21.19
C THR A 411 8.46 19.77 -21.15
N ASP A 412 8.03 21.02 -21.03
CA ASP A 412 6.60 21.36 -21.02
C ASP A 412 5.89 20.97 -22.31
N GLU A 413 6.59 21.11 -23.45
CA GLU A 413 6.09 20.65 -24.74
C GLU A 413 5.78 19.14 -24.74
N LYS A 414 6.68 18.34 -24.17
CA LYS A 414 6.48 16.90 -24.06
C LYS A 414 5.29 16.56 -23.14
N ILE A 415 5.14 17.28 -22.02
CA ILE A 415 3.99 17.10 -21.12
C ILE A 415 2.70 17.40 -21.89
N ARG A 416 2.59 18.57 -22.53
CA ARG A 416 1.40 18.97 -23.28
C ARG A 416 1.07 18.03 -24.43
N ARG A 417 2.08 17.54 -25.17
CA ARG A 417 1.89 16.56 -26.24
C ARG A 417 1.37 15.23 -25.70
N THR A 418 1.92 14.74 -24.59
CA THR A 418 1.51 13.47 -23.99
C THR A 418 0.10 13.54 -23.40
N LEU A 419 -0.25 14.66 -22.76
CA LEU A 419 -1.54 14.88 -22.13
C LEU A 419 -2.50 15.73 -23.00
N THR A 420 -2.32 15.70 -24.33
CA THR A 420 -3.19 16.40 -25.27
C THR A 420 -4.68 16.13 -24.99
N GLY A 421 -5.51 17.18 -25.03
CA GLY A 421 -6.96 17.11 -24.77
C GLY A 421 -7.32 17.00 -23.28
N VAL A 422 -6.36 17.11 -22.38
CA VAL A 422 -6.58 17.27 -20.93
C VAL A 422 -6.27 18.71 -20.53
N ASP A 423 -7.12 19.31 -19.72
CA ASP A 423 -6.90 20.64 -19.17
C ASP A 423 -5.87 20.54 -18.03
N ILE A 424 -4.65 21.02 -18.28
CA ILE A 424 -3.51 20.90 -17.39
C ILE A 424 -2.90 22.27 -17.06
N ASP A 425 -2.51 22.44 -15.79
CA ASP A 425 -1.70 23.55 -15.29
C ASP A 425 -0.29 23.02 -14.97
N ILE A 426 0.76 23.54 -15.63
CA ILE A 426 2.15 23.11 -15.40
C ILE A 426 2.81 24.09 -14.45
N ARG A 427 3.24 23.61 -13.28
CA ARG A 427 3.87 24.42 -12.24
C ARG A 427 5.36 24.07 -12.08
N ASN A 428 6.18 25.13 -12.18
CA ASN A 428 7.60 25.09 -11.83
C ASN A 428 7.78 25.80 -10.49
N ILE A 429 7.87 25.05 -9.38
CA ILE A 429 8.04 25.65 -8.06
C ILE A 429 9.53 25.84 -7.79
N ASN A 430 9.96 27.09 -7.58
CA ASN A 430 11.32 27.49 -7.20
C ASN A 430 11.29 28.18 -5.84
N LEU A 431 12.23 27.83 -4.96
CA LEU A 431 12.41 28.37 -3.60
C LEU A 431 12.72 29.87 -3.52
N GLN A 432 12.90 30.59 -4.63
CA GLN A 432 13.46 31.95 -4.62
C GLN A 432 12.44 33.10 -4.51
N GLU A 433 11.14 32.87 -4.49
CA GLU A 433 10.15 33.96 -4.48
C GLU A 433 9.61 34.34 -3.08
N GLU A 434 9.89 33.60 -2.01
CA GLU A 434 9.43 33.98 -0.65
C GLU A 434 10.33 34.97 0.12
N LEU A 435 11.51 35.31 -0.42
CA LEU A 435 12.42 36.31 0.23
C LEU A 435 12.24 37.72 -0.26
N ALA A 436 11.27 38.00 -1.13
CA ALA A 436 11.06 39.34 -1.73
C ALA A 436 9.94 40.16 -1.12
N PHE A 437 9.26 39.71 -0.06
CA PHE A 437 8.17 40.42 0.59
C PHE A 437 8.35 40.54 2.11
N THR A 438 9.52 41.02 2.54
CA THR A 438 9.68 41.65 3.87
C THR A 438 10.71 42.75 3.75
N ASP A 439 10.26 43.89 3.28
CA ASP A 439 10.79 45.22 3.58
C ASP A 439 9.60 46.16 3.90
#